data_c6ded9aa6b46c0d849883d7f4732916f
#
_entry.id   c6ded9aa6b46c0d849883d7f4732916f
#
_cell.length_a   1.000
_cell.length_b   1.000
_cell.length_c   1.000
_cell.angle_alpha   90.00
_cell.angle_beta   90.00
_cell.angle_gamma   90.00
#
_symmetry.space_group_name_H-M   'P 1'
#
loop_
_entity.id
_entity.type
_entity.pdbx_description
1 polymer ?
#
loop_
_entity_poly.entity_id
_entity_poly.type
_entity_poly.pdbx_seq_one_letter_code
_entity_poly.pdbx_strand_id
1 'polypeptide(L)'
;MNIVIEAGVTAGIAEDGALTLLSPQGAPHFYAPEVSAMWIALRQHGGNVRAAAAMLGSAWDADVSAVRRLLQEQVTDWQRAGLVKTTPEHVHAS
;
A
#
# COMPACT_ATOMS: atom_id res chain seq x y z
N MET A 1 3.83 -9.83 8.18
CA MET A 1 2.84 -9.88 7.09
C MET A 1 3.28 -8.98 5.97
N ASN A 2 3.38 -9.51 4.79
CA ASN A 2 3.78 -8.73 3.63
C ASN A 2 2.60 -8.54 2.69
N ILE A 3 2.60 -7.41 2.02
CA ILE A 3 1.57 -7.07 1.06
C ILE A 3 2.11 -7.34 -0.33
N VAL A 4 1.34 -8.06 -1.14
CA VAL A 4 1.72 -8.37 -2.51
C VAL A 4 0.67 -7.76 -3.43
N ILE A 5 1.13 -7.02 -4.44
CA ILE A 5 0.22 -6.45 -5.43
C ILE A 5 -0.29 -7.56 -6.32
N GLU A 6 -1.60 -7.61 -6.54
CA GLU A 6 -2.17 -8.64 -7.40
C GLU A 6 -1.65 -8.49 -8.82
N ALA A 7 -1.44 -9.62 -9.47
CA ALA A 7 -0.98 -9.63 -10.85
C ALA A 7 -2.02 -8.92 -11.73
N GLY A 8 -1.56 -8.11 -12.64
CA GLY A 8 -2.45 -7.38 -13.54
C GLY A 8 -2.88 -6.01 -13.03
N VAL A 9 -2.53 -5.66 -11.79
CA VAL A 9 -2.80 -4.32 -11.29
C VAL A 9 -1.78 -3.35 -11.86
N THR A 10 -2.26 -2.21 -12.36
CA THR A 10 -1.38 -1.15 -12.82
C THR A 10 -1.63 0.12 -12.01
N ALA A 11 -0.60 0.92 -11.86
CA ALA A 11 -0.67 2.14 -11.08
C ALA A 11 -0.21 3.33 -11.91
N GLY A 12 -0.90 4.45 -11.74
CA GLY A 12 -0.51 5.71 -12.37
C GLY A 12 -0.63 6.84 -11.36
N ILE A 13 0.26 7.81 -11.45
CA ILE A 13 0.22 8.96 -10.57
C ILE A 13 0.02 10.19 -11.44
N ALA A 14 -1.03 10.96 -11.12
CA ALA A 14 -1.36 12.16 -11.85
C ALA A 14 -0.44 13.32 -11.44
N GLU A 15 -0.50 14.41 -12.20
CA GLU A 15 0.34 15.57 -11.91
C GLU A 15 0.11 16.14 -10.52
N ASP A 16 -1.12 16.05 -10.02
CA ASP A 16 -1.45 16.54 -8.68
C ASP A 16 -1.06 15.56 -7.58
N GLY A 17 -0.47 14.42 -7.95
CA GLY A 17 -0.06 13.41 -6.98
C GLY A 17 -1.09 12.35 -6.71
N ALA A 18 -2.29 12.46 -7.26
CA ALA A 18 -3.34 11.47 -7.02
C ALA A 18 -2.97 10.13 -7.64
N LEU A 19 -3.38 9.06 -6.99
CA LEU A 19 -3.08 7.69 -7.42
C LEU A 19 -4.29 7.09 -8.12
N THR A 20 -4.05 6.46 -9.26
CA THR A 20 -5.06 5.64 -9.92
C THR A 20 -4.55 4.20 -9.97
N LEU A 21 -5.32 3.28 -9.46
CA LEU A 21 -5.02 1.86 -9.56
C LEU A 21 -6.07 1.21 -10.45
N LEU A 22 -5.61 0.44 -11.42
CA LEU A 22 -6.50 -0.36 -12.25
C LEU A 22 -6.45 -1.79 -11.77
N SER A 23 -7.62 -2.36 -11.50
CA SER A 23 -7.70 -3.76 -11.12
C SER A 23 -7.31 -4.66 -12.29
N PRO A 24 -7.10 -5.96 -12.07
CA PRO A 24 -6.82 -6.87 -13.17
C PRO A 24 -7.91 -6.88 -14.23
N GLN A 25 -9.15 -6.53 -13.87
CA GLN A 25 -10.26 -6.45 -14.81
C GLN A 25 -10.36 -5.09 -15.48
N GLY A 26 -9.46 -4.15 -15.13
CA GLY A 26 -9.47 -2.83 -15.73
C GLY A 26 -10.34 -1.80 -15.03
N ALA A 27 -10.88 -2.12 -13.85
CA ALA A 27 -11.70 -1.16 -13.11
C ALA A 27 -10.80 -0.13 -12.42
N PRO A 28 -11.06 1.17 -12.57
CA PRO A 28 -10.21 2.18 -11.96
C PRO A 28 -10.64 2.46 -10.52
N HIS A 29 -9.63 2.73 -9.69
CA HIS A 29 -9.82 3.17 -8.31
C HIS A 29 -8.95 4.40 -8.09
N PHE A 30 -9.55 5.48 -7.58
CA PHE A 30 -8.86 6.76 -7.45
C PHE A 30 -8.62 7.08 -5.99
N TYR A 31 -7.43 7.58 -5.69
CA TYR A 31 -7.01 7.85 -4.31
C TYR A 31 -6.30 9.19 -4.21
N ALA A 32 -6.35 9.78 -3.02
CA ALA A 32 -5.70 11.06 -2.74
C ALA A 32 -4.18 10.92 -2.73
N PRO A 33 -3.44 12.03 -2.85
CA PRO A 33 -1.97 11.97 -2.87
C PRO A 33 -1.33 11.31 -1.65
N GLU A 34 -1.94 11.39 -0.48
CA GLU A 34 -1.40 10.71 0.69
C GLU A 34 -1.37 9.20 0.48
N VAL A 35 -2.37 8.69 -0.22
CA VAL A 35 -2.45 7.26 -0.51
C VAL A 35 -1.41 6.86 -1.55
N SER A 36 -1.07 7.77 -2.48
CA SER A 36 0.04 7.54 -3.41
C SER A 36 1.34 7.29 -2.64
N ALA A 37 1.60 8.11 -1.63
CA ALA A 37 2.81 7.95 -0.82
C ALA A 37 2.82 6.60 -0.12
N MET A 38 1.68 6.16 0.39
CA MET A 38 1.56 4.84 1.02
C MET A 38 1.86 3.72 0.03
N TRP A 39 1.32 3.81 -1.18
CA TRP A 39 1.54 2.82 -2.22
C TRP A 39 3.02 2.72 -2.60
N ILE A 40 3.65 3.87 -2.80
CA ILE A 40 5.06 3.92 -3.18
C ILE A 40 5.92 3.36 -2.05
N ALA A 41 5.64 3.75 -0.80
CA ALA A 41 6.39 3.27 0.34
C ALA A 41 6.30 1.75 0.48
N LEU A 42 5.12 1.18 0.30
CA LEU A 42 4.96 -0.27 0.35
C LEU A 42 5.76 -0.96 -0.75
N ARG A 43 5.74 -0.41 -1.95
CA ARG A 43 6.50 -1.00 -3.05
C ARG A 43 8.00 -0.93 -2.80
N GLN A 44 8.48 0.20 -2.28
CA GLN A 44 9.90 0.36 -1.98
C GLN A 44 10.40 -0.59 -0.90
N HIS A 45 9.51 -1.00 0.00
CA HIS A 45 9.87 -1.86 1.12
C HIS A 45 9.36 -3.29 0.94
N GLY A 46 9.08 -3.69 -0.30
CA GLY A 46 8.71 -5.07 -0.59
C GLY A 46 7.41 -5.51 0.05
N GLY A 47 6.51 -4.59 0.32
CA GLY A 47 5.23 -4.91 0.95
C GLY A 47 5.27 -4.99 2.47
N ASN A 48 6.38 -4.60 3.08
CA ASN A 48 6.51 -4.64 4.54
C ASN A 48 5.85 -3.40 5.15
N VAL A 49 4.71 -3.59 5.79
CA VAL A 49 3.91 -2.49 6.34
C VAL A 49 4.67 -1.74 7.41
N ARG A 50 5.38 -2.46 8.28
CA ARG A 50 6.12 -1.81 9.37
C ARG A 50 7.22 -0.91 8.84
N ALA A 51 7.99 -1.38 7.86
CA ALA A 51 9.07 -0.59 7.27
C ALA A 51 8.51 0.60 6.51
N ALA A 52 7.43 0.41 5.76
CA ALA A 52 6.80 1.50 5.03
C ALA A 52 6.26 2.56 5.99
N ALA A 53 5.65 2.15 7.09
CA ALA A 53 5.11 3.09 8.09
C ALA A 53 6.23 3.89 8.75
N ALA A 54 7.37 3.24 9.03
CA ALA A 54 8.50 3.94 9.62
C ALA A 54 9.03 5.03 8.67
N MET A 55 9.12 4.71 7.39
CA MET A 55 9.60 5.67 6.40
C MET A 55 8.60 6.84 6.27
N LEU A 56 7.31 6.55 6.20
CA LEU A 56 6.30 7.59 6.07
C LEU A 56 6.21 8.44 7.33
N GLY A 57 6.34 7.83 8.50
CA GLY A 57 6.33 8.58 9.75
C GLY A 57 7.47 9.59 9.80
N SER A 58 8.64 9.19 9.34
CA SER A 58 9.78 10.10 9.25
C SER A 58 9.53 11.20 8.22
N ALA A 59 9.04 10.83 7.04
CA ALA A 59 8.81 11.79 5.97
C ALA A 59 7.71 12.81 6.32
N TRP A 60 6.71 12.37 7.06
CA TRP A 60 5.57 13.23 7.42
C TRP A 60 5.72 13.87 8.79
N ASP A 61 6.83 13.58 9.48
CA ASP A 61 7.05 14.04 10.86
C ASP A 61 5.84 13.68 11.71
N ALA A 62 5.44 12.43 11.66
CA ALA A 62 4.24 11.94 12.30
C ALA A 62 4.55 10.72 13.16
N ASP A 63 3.66 10.43 14.11
CA ASP A 63 3.81 9.27 14.97
C ASP A 63 3.71 7.97 14.14
N VAL A 64 4.73 7.13 14.23
CA VAL A 64 4.81 5.92 13.42
C VAL A 64 3.64 4.97 13.72
N SER A 65 3.20 4.90 14.97
CA SER A 65 2.07 4.02 15.31
C SER A 65 0.79 4.48 14.63
N ALA A 66 0.56 5.79 14.58
CA ALA A 66 -0.62 6.34 13.90
C ALA A 66 -0.53 6.11 12.40
N VAL A 67 0.65 6.31 11.81
CA VAL A 67 0.87 6.08 10.38
C VAL A 67 0.65 4.61 10.05
N ARG A 68 1.16 3.72 10.89
CA ARG A 68 0.98 2.28 10.66
C ARG A 68 -0.49 1.90 10.66
N ARG A 69 -1.27 2.47 11.57
CA ARG A 69 -2.72 2.21 11.62
C ARG A 69 -3.40 2.68 10.34
N LEU A 70 -3.08 3.89 9.87
CA LEU A 70 -3.65 4.41 8.63
C LEU A 70 -3.26 3.53 7.45
N LEU A 71 -2.01 3.09 7.41
CA LEU A 71 -1.54 2.23 6.33
C LEU A 71 -2.25 0.88 6.36
N GLN A 72 -2.45 0.31 7.53
CA GLN A 72 -3.17 -0.95 7.66
C GLN A 72 -4.62 -0.83 7.21
N GLU A 73 -5.27 0.28 7.51
CA GLU A 73 -6.64 0.53 7.06
C GLU A 73 -6.69 0.65 5.55
N GLN A 74 -5.70 1.32 4.95
CA GLN A 74 -5.64 1.46 3.51
C GLN A 74 -5.37 0.11 2.83
N VAL A 75 -4.50 -0.70 3.41
CA VAL A 75 -4.24 -2.04 2.90
C VAL A 75 -5.51 -2.89 2.92
N THR A 76 -6.30 -2.79 3.98
CA THR A 76 -7.56 -3.52 4.07
C THR A 76 -8.51 -3.08 2.94
N ASP A 77 -8.56 -1.78 2.66
CA ASP A 77 -9.37 -1.27 1.57
C ASP A 77 -8.90 -1.82 0.22
N TRP A 78 -7.60 -1.82 -0.02
CA TRP A 78 -7.04 -2.37 -1.25
C TRP A 78 -7.31 -3.88 -1.38
N GLN A 79 -7.26 -4.61 -0.27
CA GLN A 79 -7.59 -6.04 -0.29
C GLN A 79 -9.03 -6.27 -0.69
N ARG A 80 -9.95 -5.48 -0.16
CA ARG A 80 -11.38 -5.60 -0.49
C ARG A 80 -11.64 -5.27 -1.95
N ALA A 81 -10.83 -4.37 -2.51
CA ALA A 81 -10.95 -4.01 -3.91
C ALA A 81 -10.25 -5.00 -4.85
N GLY A 82 -9.58 -6.00 -4.30
CA GLY A 82 -8.89 -6.99 -5.13
C GLY A 82 -7.58 -6.51 -5.71
N LEU A 83 -6.99 -5.46 -5.12
CA LEU A 83 -5.78 -4.85 -5.66
C LEU A 83 -4.51 -5.42 -5.04
N VAL A 84 -4.60 -5.90 -3.81
CA VAL A 84 -3.46 -6.50 -3.11
C VAL A 84 -3.93 -7.73 -2.34
N LYS A 85 -2.98 -8.56 -1.96
CA LYS A 85 -3.23 -9.68 -1.05
C LYS A 85 -2.14 -9.68 0.01
N THR A 86 -2.39 -10.33 1.12
CA THR A 86 -1.40 -10.46 2.17
C THR A 86 -0.85 -11.88 2.15
N THR A 87 0.44 -12.00 2.48
CA THR A 87 1.05 -13.31 2.68
C THR A 87 1.65 -13.34 4.08
N PRO A 88 1.73 -14.51 4.69
CA PRO A 88 2.40 -14.60 5.98
C PRO A 88 3.81 -14.10 5.85
N GLU A 89 4.24 -13.29 6.81
CA GLU A 89 5.58 -12.81 6.79
C GLU A 89 6.54 -13.94 6.90
N HIS A 90 6.19 -15.00 7.58
CA HIS A 90 7.07 -16.09 7.78
C HIS A 90 6.31 -17.33 7.72
N VAL A 91 6.74 -18.14 6.88
CA VAL A 91 6.19 -19.39 6.84
C VAL A 91 7.27 -20.28 7.15
N HIS A 92 7.46 -20.78 8.27
CA HIS A 92 8.30 -21.85 8.33
C HIS A 92 7.48 -22.99 8.54
N ALA A 93 7.65 -23.78 7.77
CA ALA A 93 6.99 -24.95 7.77
C ALA A 93 7.27 -25.63 8.93
N SER A 94 7.71 -25.31 9.65
CA SER A 94 7.98 -26.07 10.80
C SER A 94 7.74 -27.42 10.58
#